data_c5e94f4e825fe943b5d9acadf5651783
#
_entry.id   c5e94f4e825fe943b5d9acadf5651783
#
_cell.length_a   1.000
_cell.length_b   1.000
_cell.length_c   1.000
_cell.angle_alpha   90.00
_cell.angle_beta   90.00
_cell.angle_gamma   90.00
#
_symmetry.space_group_name_H-M   'P 1'
#
loop_
_entity.id
_entity.type
_entity.pdbx_description
1 polymer ?
#
loop_
_entity_poly.entity_id
_entity_poly.type
_entity_poly.pdbx_seq_one_letter_code
_entity_poly.pdbx_strand_id
1 'polypeptide(L)'
;FIYYEQAYYFILAFFQRTGEPYDFKKMIRKLNRKARFFLSLQSLLFLLYFLLILPIASIGMSPGLAKNLYIPHFIIDELVKFPGGLQVYVASLILVFYLSLRLLYAVPFFVLEENMTILQAAKKSWIMTRRKTIRNISYLAVIILGYGLAMAALSFLILLPLFAVERWFPTAAPMMAGLTLTTLQLVLFLSFGVLQAILADTLLGLAYPELNTLERRTEENKSLFPVIFSQGLYLIAAGMFVFMVIGNAVSVTKILYQPSTQIIAHRGYTAEGVENTIGALRAAKNANADYVEMDILQTKDRQFVVIHDTNLERLAGRNENVSELTLAELQEIDVSANGFTDKIPSLEEYIAVAKEIDMELVIEMKYHGNESEDMEQLLVELLQKEGVAQDYLVQSLEERAIAKVKEIDPDITTGYLVALNIGNLPQTRADFVVIEEFSLNQRLIDQARDAGKGIGVWTVNQEQIIRRALRLNVDGLITNEPSRAYGLRAAFNQEQTFVQRVQDLLE
;
A
#
# COMPACT_ATOMS: atom_id res chain seq x y z
N PHE A 1 17.49 0.46 -13.10
CA PHE A 1 17.48 -0.80 -12.34
C PHE A 1 16.55 -1.82 -12.99
N ILE A 2 15.27 -1.55 -13.15
CA ILE A 2 14.23 -2.47 -13.67
C ILE A 2 14.63 -3.12 -15.01
N TYR A 3 15.15 -2.32 -15.95
CA TYR A 3 15.66 -2.85 -17.21
C TYR A 3 16.78 -3.88 -16.98
N TYR A 4 17.75 -3.55 -16.13
CA TYR A 4 18.90 -4.42 -15.89
C TYR A 4 18.51 -5.73 -15.24
N GLU A 5 17.56 -5.69 -14.30
CA GLU A 5 17.03 -6.88 -13.64
C GLU A 5 16.34 -7.80 -14.66
N GLN A 6 15.41 -7.29 -15.45
CA GLN A 6 14.69 -8.11 -16.44
C GLN A 6 15.62 -8.58 -17.57
N ALA A 7 16.46 -7.68 -18.10
CA ALA A 7 17.37 -8.01 -19.17
C ALA A 7 18.37 -9.11 -18.77
N TYR A 8 18.81 -9.12 -17.50
CA TYR A 8 19.69 -10.16 -16.98
C TYR A 8 19.08 -11.55 -17.16
N TYR A 9 17.84 -11.76 -16.74
CA TYR A 9 17.19 -13.07 -16.86
C TYR A 9 16.97 -13.49 -18.32
N PHE A 10 16.58 -12.58 -19.21
CA PHE A 10 16.42 -12.90 -20.63
C PHE A 10 17.76 -13.24 -21.31
N ILE A 11 18.84 -12.53 -21.00
CA ILE A 11 20.17 -12.83 -21.53
C ILE A 11 20.69 -14.16 -20.96
N LEU A 12 20.46 -14.43 -19.68
CA LEU A 12 20.81 -15.70 -19.05
C LEU A 12 20.08 -16.87 -19.72
N ALA A 13 18.76 -16.76 -19.89
CA ALA A 13 17.95 -17.76 -20.58
C ALA A 13 18.41 -17.95 -22.04
N PHE A 14 18.78 -16.88 -22.73
CA PHE A 14 19.34 -16.96 -24.08
C PHE A 14 20.67 -17.76 -24.13
N PHE A 15 21.61 -17.51 -23.22
CA PHE A 15 22.84 -18.28 -23.13
C PHE A 15 22.58 -19.76 -22.86
N GLN A 16 21.64 -20.06 -21.94
CA GLN A 16 21.25 -21.43 -21.61
C GLN A 16 20.68 -22.19 -22.84
N ARG A 17 19.84 -21.51 -23.64
CA ARG A 17 19.18 -22.12 -24.80
C ARG A 17 20.09 -22.25 -26.02
N THR A 18 21.01 -21.30 -26.20
CA THR A 18 21.98 -21.33 -27.34
C THR A 18 23.20 -22.19 -27.04
N GLY A 19 23.40 -22.64 -25.80
CA GLY A 19 24.61 -23.34 -25.38
C GLY A 19 25.87 -22.47 -25.38
N GLU A 20 25.72 -21.13 -25.45
CA GLU A 20 26.82 -20.21 -25.30
C GLU A 20 27.39 -20.27 -23.87
N PRO A 21 28.73 -20.39 -23.70
CA PRO A 21 29.31 -20.40 -22.37
C PRO A 21 29.03 -19.07 -21.65
N TYR A 22 28.68 -19.17 -20.36
CA TYR A 22 28.48 -17.99 -19.54
C TYR A 22 29.81 -17.23 -19.38
N ASP A 23 29.82 -15.97 -19.80
CA ASP A 23 30.89 -15.02 -19.57
C ASP A 23 30.33 -13.73 -18.99
N PHE A 24 30.80 -13.41 -17.79
CA PHE A 24 30.35 -12.20 -17.07
C PHE A 24 30.61 -10.91 -17.86
N LYS A 25 31.77 -10.80 -18.56
CA LYS A 25 32.06 -9.62 -19.39
C LYS A 25 31.14 -9.55 -20.59
N LYS A 26 30.79 -10.68 -21.20
CA LYS A 26 29.81 -10.74 -22.30
C LYS A 26 28.41 -10.39 -21.84
N MET A 27 28.01 -10.84 -20.63
CA MET A 27 26.75 -10.48 -20.00
C MET A 27 26.65 -8.97 -19.80
N ILE A 28 27.63 -8.35 -19.14
CA ILE A 28 27.65 -6.90 -18.90
C ILE A 28 27.63 -6.10 -20.21
N ARG A 29 28.36 -6.57 -21.22
CA ARG A 29 28.37 -5.93 -22.55
C ARG A 29 27.00 -5.99 -23.20
N LYS A 30 26.28 -7.11 -23.13
CA LYS A 30 24.92 -7.26 -23.66
C LYS A 30 23.94 -6.40 -22.87
N LEU A 31 24.03 -6.35 -21.54
CA LEU A 31 23.21 -5.50 -20.67
C LEU A 31 23.37 -4.00 -21.01
N ASN A 32 24.63 -3.54 -21.16
CA ASN A 32 24.89 -2.12 -21.42
C ASN A 32 24.66 -1.70 -22.88
N ARG A 33 24.46 -2.63 -23.80
CA ARG A 33 24.26 -2.34 -25.22
C ARG A 33 23.09 -1.37 -25.48
N LYS A 34 22.03 -1.48 -24.65
CA LYS A 34 20.83 -0.64 -24.74
C LYS A 34 20.88 0.60 -23.84
N ALA A 35 21.94 0.79 -23.05
CA ALA A 35 22.04 1.91 -22.10
C ALA A 35 21.87 3.27 -22.78
N ARG A 36 22.37 3.45 -24.01
CA ARG A 36 22.23 4.69 -24.82
C ARG A 36 20.75 5.08 -25.06
N PHE A 37 19.83 4.11 -25.10
CA PHE A 37 18.42 4.40 -25.32
C PHE A 37 17.77 5.10 -24.13
N PHE A 38 18.31 4.93 -22.92
CA PHE A 38 17.82 5.59 -21.70
C PHE A 38 18.19 7.08 -21.65
N LEU A 39 19.07 7.54 -22.51
CA LEU A 39 19.42 8.96 -22.70
C LEU A 39 18.55 9.63 -23.79
N SER A 40 17.53 8.97 -24.28
CA SER A 40 16.64 9.45 -25.35
C SER A 40 15.18 9.39 -24.94
N LEU A 41 14.28 9.95 -25.77
CA LEU A 41 12.83 9.87 -25.58
C LEU A 41 12.30 8.42 -25.41
N GLN A 42 13.07 7.41 -25.81
CA GLN A 42 12.72 6.03 -25.63
C GLN A 42 12.68 5.60 -24.15
N SER A 43 13.36 6.33 -23.26
CA SER A 43 13.26 6.10 -21.80
C SER A 43 11.85 6.36 -21.29
N LEU A 44 11.18 7.39 -21.80
CA LEU A 44 9.78 7.68 -21.45
C LEU A 44 8.83 6.59 -21.94
N LEU A 45 9.07 6.07 -23.15
CA LEU A 45 8.30 4.94 -23.69
C LEU A 45 8.53 3.65 -22.90
N PHE A 46 9.76 3.43 -22.42
CA PHE A 46 10.07 2.29 -21.54
C PHE A 46 9.39 2.46 -20.17
N LEU A 47 9.38 3.66 -19.61
CA LEU A 47 8.66 3.97 -18.37
C LEU A 47 7.16 3.72 -18.53
N LEU A 48 6.55 4.21 -19.63
CA LEU A 48 5.14 3.97 -19.92
C LEU A 48 4.84 2.48 -20.07
N TYR A 49 5.69 1.74 -20.80
CA TYR A 49 5.60 0.29 -20.90
C TYR A 49 5.67 -0.38 -19.51
N PHE A 50 6.56 0.08 -18.67
CA PHE A 50 6.72 -0.44 -17.31
C PHE A 50 5.45 -0.19 -16.46
N LEU A 51 4.89 1.02 -16.51
CA LEU A 51 3.63 1.34 -15.83
C LEU A 51 2.47 0.46 -16.31
N LEU A 52 2.42 0.13 -17.60
CA LEU A 52 1.42 -0.80 -18.15
C LEU A 52 1.61 -2.25 -17.68
N ILE A 53 2.81 -2.67 -17.33
CA ILE A 53 3.09 -4.02 -16.82
C ILE A 53 2.86 -4.12 -15.30
N LEU A 54 2.83 -3.03 -14.56
CA LEU A 54 2.68 -3.02 -13.10
C LEU A 54 1.54 -3.91 -12.58
N PRO A 55 0.33 -3.95 -13.18
CA PRO A 55 -0.75 -4.81 -12.70
C PRO A 55 -0.48 -6.31 -12.86
N ILE A 56 0.27 -6.71 -13.89
CA ILE A 56 0.73 -8.11 -14.05
C ILE A 56 1.95 -8.37 -13.14
N ALA A 57 2.70 -7.36 -12.87
CA ALA A 57 3.89 -7.39 -12.05
C ALA A 57 3.58 -7.78 -10.60
N SER A 58 2.43 -7.36 -10.06
CA SER A 58 1.95 -7.79 -8.73
C SER A 58 1.68 -9.31 -8.64
N ILE A 59 1.56 -10.01 -9.78
CA ILE A 59 1.33 -11.45 -9.87
C ILE A 59 2.67 -12.25 -9.87
N GLY A 60 3.80 -11.64 -9.53
CA GLY A 60 5.11 -12.32 -9.45
C GLY A 60 6.10 -12.00 -10.58
N MET A 61 5.73 -11.14 -11.52
CA MET A 61 6.62 -10.69 -12.61
C MET A 61 7.22 -9.30 -12.35
N SER A 62 7.03 -8.73 -11.15
CA SER A 62 7.59 -7.41 -10.87
C SER A 62 9.06 -7.47 -10.52
N PRO A 63 9.84 -6.49 -10.99
CA PRO A 63 11.10 -6.15 -10.36
C PRO A 63 10.88 -5.93 -8.86
N GLY A 64 11.80 -6.41 -8.01
CA GLY A 64 11.65 -6.31 -6.55
C GLY A 64 11.40 -4.87 -6.06
N LEU A 65 11.88 -3.87 -6.82
CA LEU A 65 11.64 -2.44 -6.56
C LEU A 65 10.22 -1.94 -6.90
N ALA A 66 9.43 -2.72 -7.64
CA ALA A 66 8.08 -2.31 -8.06
C ALA A 66 6.97 -2.88 -7.17
N LYS A 67 7.30 -3.75 -6.22
CA LYS A 67 6.31 -4.37 -5.32
C LYS A 67 5.45 -3.36 -4.54
N ASN A 68 6.02 -2.19 -4.26
CA ASN A 68 5.36 -1.14 -3.48
C ASN A 68 4.77 -0.02 -4.36
N LEU A 69 4.77 -0.17 -5.69
CA LEU A 69 4.16 0.79 -6.60
C LEU A 69 2.72 0.37 -6.90
N TYR A 70 1.77 1.03 -6.27
CA TYR A 70 0.34 0.89 -6.54
C TYR A 70 -0.33 2.27 -6.60
N ILE A 71 -1.53 2.33 -7.16
CA ILE A 71 -2.32 3.57 -7.13
C ILE A 71 -2.83 3.73 -5.70
N PRO A 72 -2.55 4.86 -5.03
CA PRO A 72 -3.07 5.10 -3.69
C PRO A 72 -4.58 4.86 -3.60
N HIS A 73 -5.03 4.17 -2.55
CA HIS A 73 -6.43 3.73 -2.43
C HIS A 73 -7.40 4.91 -2.42
N PHE A 74 -7.03 6.04 -1.80
CA PHE A 74 -7.89 7.22 -1.78
C PHE A 74 -8.26 7.72 -3.19
N ILE A 75 -7.36 7.58 -4.19
CA ILE A 75 -7.66 7.95 -5.60
C ILE A 75 -8.75 7.04 -6.17
N ILE A 76 -8.69 5.74 -5.83
CA ILE A 76 -9.68 4.76 -6.28
C ILE A 76 -11.01 5.03 -5.57
N ASP A 77 -10.97 5.27 -4.27
CA ASP A 77 -12.15 5.54 -3.44
C ASP A 77 -12.88 6.79 -3.92
N GLU A 78 -12.15 7.88 -4.23
CA GLU A 78 -12.74 9.09 -4.80
C GLU A 78 -13.32 8.84 -6.22
N LEU A 79 -12.60 8.11 -7.06
CA LEU A 79 -13.07 7.79 -8.41
C LEU A 79 -14.39 7.00 -8.39
N VAL A 80 -14.53 6.04 -7.47
CA VAL A 80 -15.70 5.16 -7.37
C VAL A 80 -16.95 5.90 -6.89
N LYS A 81 -16.80 7.03 -6.19
CA LYS A 81 -17.93 7.87 -5.76
C LYS A 81 -18.69 8.52 -6.92
N PHE A 82 -18.04 8.76 -8.07
CA PHE A 82 -18.71 9.33 -9.23
C PHE A 82 -19.63 8.32 -9.93
N PRO A 83 -20.76 8.74 -10.47
CA PRO A 83 -21.62 7.88 -11.30
C PRO A 83 -20.84 7.24 -12.45
N GLY A 84 -20.77 5.92 -12.49
CA GLY A 84 -19.96 5.19 -13.48
C GLY A 84 -18.48 5.07 -13.17
N GLY A 85 -17.97 5.61 -12.05
CA GLY A 85 -16.55 5.58 -11.68
C GLY A 85 -16.02 4.15 -11.52
N LEU A 86 -16.79 3.26 -10.88
CA LEU A 86 -16.44 1.84 -10.77
C LEU A 86 -16.30 1.18 -12.15
N GLN A 87 -17.22 1.46 -13.09
CA GLN A 87 -17.17 0.93 -14.44
C GLN A 87 -15.92 1.42 -15.19
N VAL A 88 -15.59 2.71 -15.07
CA VAL A 88 -14.37 3.30 -15.65
C VAL A 88 -13.12 2.66 -15.05
N TYR A 89 -13.08 2.48 -13.73
CA TYR A 89 -11.96 1.82 -13.04
C TYR A 89 -11.77 0.38 -13.52
N VAL A 90 -12.83 -0.43 -13.51
CA VAL A 90 -12.77 -1.83 -13.97
C VAL A 90 -12.39 -1.91 -15.45
N ALA A 91 -12.97 -1.05 -16.31
CA ALA A 91 -12.63 -1.00 -17.72
C ALA A 91 -11.16 -0.62 -17.95
N SER A 92 -10.61 0.34 -17.16
CA SER A 92 -9.21 0.71 -17.23
C SER A 92 -8.28 -0.43 -16.81
N LEU A 93 -8.61 -1.18 -15.75
CA LEU A 93 -7.85 -2.37 -15.34
C LEU A 93 -7.85 -3.46 -16.42
N ILE A 94 -9.02 -3.73 -17.02
CA ILE A 94 -9.15 -4.70 -18.14
C ILE A 94 -8.30 -4.25 -19.34
N LEU A 95 -8.34 -2.95 -19.67
CA LEU A 95 -7.55 -2.39 -20.77
C LEU A 95 -6.06 -2.52 -20.49
N VAL A 96 -5.60 -2.12 -19.30
CA VAL A 96 -4.20 -2.20 -18.89
C VAL A 96 -3.73 -3.66 -18.89
N PHE A 97 -4.52 -4.59 -18.35
CA PHE A 97 -4.23 -6.01 -18.39
C PHE A 97 -4.12 -6.54 -19.82
N TYR A 98 -5.07 -6.17 -20.69
CA TYR A 98 -5.02 -6.53 -22.11
C TYR A 98 -3.77 -5.99 -22.81
N LEU A 99 -3.43 -4.70 -22.61
CA LEU A 99 -2.23 -4.08 -23.17
C LEU A 99 -0.95 -4.78 -22.67
N SER A 100 -0.88 -5.13 -21.39
CA SER A 100 0.24 -5.87 -20.81
C SER A 100 0.44 -7.23 -21.47
N LEU A 101 -0.63 -7.98 -21.72
CA LEU A 101 -0.56 -9.25 -22.46
C LEU A 101 -0.09 -9.05 -23.91
N ARG A 102 -0.50 -7.96 -24.54
CA ARG A 102 -0.08 -7.63 -25.92
C ARG A 102 1.40 -7.27 -26.01
N LEU A 103 1.95 -6.70 -24.96
CA LEU A 103 3.35 -6.25 -24.86
C LEU A 103 4.29 -7.28 -24.19
N LEU A 104 3.80 -8.47 -23.86
CA LEU A 104 4.49 -9.50 -23.08
C LEU A 104 5.89 -9.84 -23.60
N TYR A 105 6.09 -9.82 -24.92
CA TYR A 105 7.37 -10.13 -25.55
C TYR A 105 8.21 -8.89 -25.91
N ALA A 106 7.76 -7.69 -25.53
CA ALA A 106 8.48 -6.46 -25.91
C ALA A 106 9.89 -6.41 -25.30
N VAL A 107 10.04 -6.77 -24.01
CA VAL A 107 11.35 -6.77 -23.35
C VAL A 107 12.31 -7.79 -23.94
N PRO A 108 11.99 -9.10 -24.10
CA PRO A 108 12.92 -10.02 -24.74
C PRO A 108 13.32 -9.58 -26.14
N PHE A 109 12.42 -9.07 -26.97
CA PHE A 109 12.79 -8.54 -28.29
C PHE A 109 13.72 -7.33 -28.20
N PHE A 110 13.40 -6.37 -27.33
CA PHE A 110 14.23 -5.18 -27.13
C PHE A 110 15.63 -5.52 -26.64
N VAL A 111 15.74 -6.46 -25.69
CA VAL A 111 17.01 -6.85 -25.06
C VAL A 111 17.91 -7.64 -26.03
N LEU A 112 17.35 -8.59 -26.76
CA LEU A 112 18.13 -9.55 -27.54
C LEU A 112 18.45 -9.07 -28.95
N GLU A 113 17.56 -8.33 -29.60
CA GLU A 113 17.78 -7.85 -30.97
C GLU A 113 18.56 -6.53 -30.99
N GLU A 114 19.69 -6.50 -31.73
CA GLU A 114 20.71 -5.44 -31.60
C GLU A 114 20.20 -4.03 -31.89
N ASN A 115 19.53 -3.85 -33.03
CA ASN A 115 19.11 -2.52 -33.52
C ASN A 115 17.64 -2.23 -33.28
N MET A 116 16.97 -3.03 -32.44
CA MET A 116 15.55 -2.88 -32.18
C MET A 116 15.28 -1.76 -31.15
N THR A 117 14.38 -0.86 -31.50
CA THR A 117 13.85 0.16 -30.58
C THR A 117 12.69 -0.42 -29.76
N ILE A 118 12.34 0.23 -28.64
CA ILE A 118 11.22 -0.23 -27.80
C ILE A 118 9.88 -0.24 -28.55
N LEU A 119 9.63 0.72 -29.45
CA LEU A 119 8.43 0.75 -30.29
C LEU A 119 8.39 -0.41 -31.30
N GLN A 120 9.52 -0.73 -31.93
CA GLN A 120 9.61 -1.86 -32.84
C GLN A 120 9.38 -3.19 -32.09
N ALA A 121 9.96 -3.32 -30.89
CA ALA A 121 9.77 -4.47 -30.03
C ALA A 121 8.30 -4.60 -29.58
N ALA A 122 7.68 -3.51 -29.19
CA ALA A 122 6.26 -3.46 -28.84
C ALA A 122 5.36 -3.86 -30.04
N LYS A 123 5.62 -3.33 -31.24
CA LYS A 123 4.89 -3.69 -32.46
C LYS A 123 5.05 -5.18 -32.78
N LYS A 124 6.27 -5.72 -32.68
CA LYS A 124 6.56 -7.15 -32.89
C LYS A 124 5.82 -8.02 -31.88
N SER A 125 5.86 -7.65 -30.60
CA SER A 125 5.11 -8.33 -29.55
C SER A 125 3.61 -8.31 -29.82
N TRP A 126 3.06 -7.16 -30.21
CA TRP A 126 1.65 -6.99 -30.54
C TRP A 126 1.18 -7.94 -31.64
N ILE A 127 1.93 -8.04 -32.72
CA ILE A 127 1.62 -8.94 -33.85
C ILE A 127 1.67 -10.39 -33.37
N MET A 128 2.71 -10.76 -32.64
CA MET A 128 2.94 -12.14 -32.21
C MET A 128 1.90 -12.65 -31.21
N THR A 129 1.45 -11.80 -30.30
CA THR A 129 0.48 -12.16 -29.26
C THR A 129 -0.95 -12.26 -29.79
N ARG A 130 -1.29 -11.65 -30.95
CA ARG A 130 -2.66 -11.51 -31.47
C ARG A 130 -3.49 -12.81 -31.52
N ARG A 131 -2.86 -13.96 -31.78
CA ARG A 131 -3.55 -15.27 -31.86
C ARG A 131 -3.10 -16.26 -30.78
N LYS A 132 -2.28 -15.80 -29.81
CA LYS A 132 -1.63 -16.68 -28.82
C LYS A 132 -1.92 -16.26 -27.40
N THR A 133 -2.83 -15.30 -27.18
CA THR A 133 -3.08 -14.69 -25.86
C THR A 133 -3.52 -15.73 -24.83
N ILE A 134 -4.52 -16.56 -25.13
CA ILE A 134 -5.02 -17.59 -24.20
C ILE A 134 -3.91 -18.57 -23.84
N ARG A 135 -3.16 -19.06 -24.83
CA ARG A 135 -2.03 -19.98 -24.60
C ARG A 135 -0.98 -19.36 -23.67
N ASN A 136 -0.63 -18.09 -23.91
CA ASN A 136 0.36 -17.39 -23.08
C ASN A 136 -0.14 -17.22 -21.64
N ILE A 137 -1.42 -16.85 -21.46
CA ILE A 137 -2.04 -16.77 -20.12
C ILE A 137 -1.99 -18.13 -19.43
N SER A 138 -2.33 -19.23 -20.14
CA SER A 138 -2.30 -20.58 -19.55
C SER A 138 -0.91 -20.97 -19.06
N TYR A 139 0.14 -20.72 -19.86
CA TYR A 139 1.52 -21.00 -19.42
C TYR A 139 1.89 -20.18 -18.18
N LEU A 140 1.61 -18.87 -18.19
CA LEU A 140 1.91 -18.01 -17.04
C LEU A 140 1.12 -18.44 -15.81
N ALA A 141 -0.16 -18.76 -15.97
CA ALA A 141 -1.01 -19.21 -14.86
C ALA A 141 -0.48 -20.51 -14.24
N VAL A 142 -0.10 -21.51 -15.07
CA VAL A 142 0.46 -22.77 -14.56
C VAL A 142 1.76 -22.55 -13.79
N ILE A 143 2.66 -21.70 -14.30
CA ILE A 143 3.93 -21.40 -13.63
C ILE A 143 3.67 -20.69 -12.28
N ILE A 144 2.83 -19.65 -12.28
CA ILE A 144 2.55 -18.84 -11.08
C ILE A 144 1.82 -19.68 -10.03
N LEU A 145 0.80 -20.44 -10.42
CA LEU A 145 0.06 -21.32 -9.51
C LEU A 145 0.96 -22.44 -8.96
N GLY A 146 1.75 -23.07 -9.84
CA GLY A 146 2.70 -24.11 -9.43
C GLY A 146 3.76 -23.57 -8.45
N TYR A 147 4.30 -22.38 -8.73
CA TYR A 147 5.22 -21.69 -7.82
C TYR A 147 4.54 -21.37 -6.48
N GLY A 148 3.33 -20.79 -6.50
CA GLY A 148 2.58 -20.45 -5.28
C GLY A 148 2.33 -21.67 -4.40
N LEU A 149 1.87 -22.79 -4.99
CA LEU A 149 1.65 -24.05 -4.28
C LEU A 149 2.96 -24.63 -3.71
N ALA A 150 4.04 -24.61 -4.49
CA ALA A 150 5.36 -25.07 -4.03
C ALA A 150 5.87 -24.24 -2.86
N MET A 151 5.74 -22.90 -2.94
CA MET A 151 6.16 -21.99 -1.88
C MET A 151 5.30 -22.14 -0.62
N ALA A 152 3.99 -22.30 -0.76
CA ALA A 152 3.10 -22.56 0.38
C ALA A 152 3.48 -23.87 1.11
N ALA A 153 3.69 -24.95 0.36
CA ALA A 153 4.13 -26.23 0.92
C ALA A 153 5.50 -26.12 1.61
N LEU A 154 6.46 -25.46 0.98
CA LEU A 154 7.80 -25.28 1.53
C LEU A 154 7.79 -24.41 2.80
N SER A 155 7.03 -23.31 2.80
CA SER A 155 6.86 -22.44 3.97
C SER A 155 6.23 -23.20 5.13
N PHE A 156 5.20 -24.00 4.85
CA PHE A 156 4.59 -24.87 5.86
C PHE A 156 5.60 -25.84 6.46
N LEU A 157 6.41 -26.52 5.63
CA LEU A 157 7.45 -27.45 6.12
C LEU A 157 8.51 -26.74 6.98
N ILE A 158 8.90 -25.52 6.62
CA ILE A 158 9.87 -24.73 7.40
C ILE A 158 9.29 -24.28 8.75
N LEU A 159 7.97 -24.06 8.84
CA LEU A 159 7.29 -23.69 10.08
C LEU A 159 7.08 -24.87 11.03
N LEU A 160 7.01 -26.10 10.55
CA LEU A 160 6.74 -27.29 11.38
C LEU A 160 7.68 -27.44 12.59
N PRO A 161 9.02 -27.28 12.46
CA PRO A 161 9.91 -27.38 13.62
C PRO A 161 9.61 -26.32 14.69
N LEU A 162 9.21 -25.10 14.28
CA LEU A 162 8.85 -24.05 15.22
C LEU A 162 7.61 -24.40 16.04
N PHE A 163 6.56 -24.94 15.42
CA PHE A 163 5.38 -25.45 16.13
C PHE A 163 5.75 -26.50 17.19
N ALA A 164 6.63 -27.43 16.83
CA ALA A 164 7.09 -28.46 17.75
C ALA A 164 7.91 -27.89 18.92
N VAL A 165 8.87 -26.99 18.61
CA VAL A 165 9.72 -26.38 19.64
C VAL A 165 8.90 -25.46 20.56
N GLU A 166 7.98 -24.69 20.05
CA GLU A 166 7.12 -23.81 20.85
C GLU A 166 6.27 -24.63 21.83
N ARG A 167 5.78 -25.81 21.41
CA ARG A 167 4.95 -26.71 22.25
C ARG A 167 5.74 -27.45 23.32
N TRP A 168 6.94 -27.96 23.00
CA TRP A 168 7.68 -28.87 23.87
C TRP A 168 8.93 -28.27 24.50
N PHE A 169 9.48 -27.21 23.93
CA PHE A 169 10.71 -26.55 24.39
C PHE A 169 10.58 -25.01 24.36
N PRO A 170 9.64 -24.39 25.10
CA PRO A 170 9.31 -22.96 24.97
C PRO A 170 10.51 -22.03 25.20
N THR A 171 11.49 -22.42 25.99
CA THR A 171 12.72 -21.65 26.24
C THR A 171 13.61 -21.53 24.97
N ALA A 172 13.52 -22.51 24.07
CA ALA A 172 14.25 -22.49 22.80
C ALA A 172 13.46 -21.85 21.63
N ALA A 173 12.16 -21.58 21.84
CA ALA A 173 11.26 -21.06 20.82
C ALA A 173 11.74 -19.72 20.19
N PRO A 174 12.28 -18.75 20.94
CA PRO A 174 12.79 -17.50 20.34
C PRO A 174 13.91 -17.73 19.32
N MET A 175 14.86 -18.59 19.64
CA MET A 175 15.97 -18.90 18.74
C MET A 175 15.51 -19.70 17.52
N MET A 176 14.58 -20.66 17.72
CA MET A 176 13.96 -21.40 16.61
C MET A 176 13.15 -20.45 15.71
N ALA A 177 12.41 -19.50 16.26
CA ALA A 177 11.68 -18.51 15.49
C ALA A 177 12.63 -17.63 14.65
N GLY A 178 13.75 -17.19 15.22
CA GLY A 178 14.78 -16.47 14.48
C GLY A 178 15.37 -17.28 13.32
N LEU A 179 15.66 -18.56 13.55
CA LEU A 179 16.14 -19.49 12.52
C LEU A 179 15.09 -19.69 11.42
N THR A 180 13.83 -19.93 11.83
CA THR A 180 12.70 -20.13 10.90
C THR A 180 12.48 -18.89 10.03
N LEU A 181 12.43 -17.71 10.64
CA LEU A 181 12.25 -16.45 9.91
C LEU A 181 13.40 -16.19 8.93
N THR A 182 14.67 -16.38 9.37
CA THR A 182 15.82 -16.24 8.49
C THR A 182 15.77 -17.21 7.31
N THR A 183 15.41 -18.48 7.58
CA THR A 183 15.28 -19.49 6.52
C THR A 183 14.18 -19.13 5.52
N LEU A 184 13.00 -18.68 6.00
CA LEU A 184 11.91 -18.24 5.13
C LEU A 184 12.30 -17.05 4.29
N GLN A 185 12.95 -16.02 4.87
CA GLN A 185 13.42 -14.85 4.13
C GLN A 185 14.40 -15.23 3.02
N LEU A 186 15.37 -16.12 3.30
CA LEU A 186 16.33 -16.60 2.30
C LEU A 186 15.66 -17.42 1.20
N VAL A 187 14.76 -18.32 1.58
CA VAL A 187 14.00 -19.15 0.63
C VAL A 187 13.13 -18.28 -0.27
N LEU A 188 12.41 -17.31 0.27
CA LEU A 188 11.60 -16.38 -0.50
C LEU A 188 12.46 -15.55 -1.47
N PHE A 189 13.60 -15.05 -1.00
CA PHE A 189 14.51 -14.28 -1.84
C PHE A 189 15.09 -15.10 -2.99
N LEU A 190 15.59 -16.30 -2.71
CA LEU A 190 16.19 -17.18 -3.73
C LEU A 190 15.12 -17.71 -4.70
N SER A 191 13.97 -18.12 -4.20
CA SER A 191 12.88 -18.66 -5.01
C SER A 191 12.32 -17.62 -5.98
N PHE A 192 12.31 -16.34 -5.58
CA PHE A 192 11.91 -15.25 -6.49
C PHE A 192 12.85 -15.19 -7.71
N GLY A 193 14.16 -15.29 -7.50
CA GLY A 193 15.12 -15.37 -8.62
C GLY A 193 14.88 -16.57 -9.53
N VAL A 194 14.53 -17.73 -8.94
CA VAL A 194 14.18 -18.94 -9.71
C VAL A 194 12.90 -18.72 -10.53
N LEU A 195 11.87 -18.13 -9.94
CA LEU A 195 10.63 -17.78 -10.65
C LEU A 195 10.90 -16.87 -11.85
N GLN A 196 11.68 -15.80 -11.65
CA GLN A 196 12.06 -14.89 -12.74
C GLN A 196 12.82 -15.61 -13.86
N ALA A 197 13.72 -16.50 -13.51
CA ALA A 197 14.46 -17.31 -14.50
C ALA A 197 13.52 -18.23 -15.30
N ILE A 198 12.58 -18.92 -14.64
CA ILE A 198 11.60 -19.79 -15.29
C ILE A 198 10.68 -18.98 -16.24
N LEU A 199 10.19 -17.83 -15.77
CA LEU A 199 9.35 -16.95 -16.58
C LEU A 199 10.11 -16.42 -17.80
N ALA A 200 11.33 -15.95 -17.62
CA ALA A 200 12.17 -15.44 -18.70
C ALA A 200 12.48 -16.55 -19.73
N ASP A 201 12.83 -17.77 -19.28
CA ASP A 201 13.09 -18.91 -20.17
C ASP A 201 11.83 -19.31 -20.93
N THR A 202 10.68 -19.39 -20.27
CA THR A 202 9.42 -19.72 -20.91
C THR A 202 9.03 -18.67 -21.96
N LEU A 203 9.08 -17.39 -21.61
CA LEU A 203 8.75 -16.30 -22.53
C LEU A 203 9.73 -16.28 -23.73
N LEU A 204 11.00 -16.54 -23.50
CA LEU A 204 11.99 -16.63 -24.55
C LEU A 204 11.70 -17.78 -25.51
N GLY A 205 11.37 -18.98 -25.00
CA GLY A 205 11.02 -20.13 -25.82
C GLY A 205 9.73 -19.97 -26.61
N LEU A 206 8.78 -19.17 -26.08
CA LEU A 206 7.56 -18.80 -26.80
C LEU A 206 7.81 -17.70 -27.84
N ALA A 207 8.76 -16.78 -27.58
CA ALA A 207 9.14 -15.69 -28.48
C ALA A 207 9.98 -16.17 -29.66
N TYR A 208 10.88 -17.13 -29.40
CA TYR A 208 11.83 -17.70 -30.36
C TYR A 208 11.73 -19.23 -30.38
N PRO A 209 10.69 -19.79 -31.05
CA PRO A 209 10.49 -21.24 -31.09
C PRO A 209 11.67 -22.01 -31.67
N GLU A 210 12.44 -21.38 -32.54
CA GLU A 210 13.65 -21.93 -33.12
C GLU A 210 14.73 -22.27 -32.08
N LEU A 211 14.78 -21.58 -30.98
CA LEU A 211 15.71 -21.88 -29.88
C LEU A 211 15.36 -23.20 -29.15
N ASN A 212 14.14 -23.70 -29.31
CA ASN A 212 13.72 -24.96 -28.70
C ASN A 212 14.23 -26.20 -29.48
N THR A 213 14.61 -26.00 -30.74
CA THR A 213 15.08 -27.06 -31.64
C THR A 213 16.59 -27.15 -31.70
N LEU A 214 17.30 -26.21 -31.11
CA LEU A 214 18.75 -26.29 -31.01
C LEU A 214 19.14 -27.45 -30.07
N GLU A 215 19.87 -28.43 -30.60
CA GLU A 215 20.50 -29.44 -29.73
C GLU A 215 21.32 -28.70 -28.68
N ARG A 216 20.98 -28.91 -27.40
CA ARG A 216 21.79 -28.39 -26.29
C ARG A 216 23.18 -28.99 -26.44
N ARG A 217 24.13 -28.28 -27.02
CA ARG A 217 25.54 -28.61 -26.90
C ARG A 217 25.86 -28.60 -25.42
N THR A 218 25.89 -29.78 -24.83
CA THR A 218 26.48 -30.04 -23.52
C THR A 218 27.99 -29.95 -23.67
N GLU A 219 28.52 -28.77 -23.96
CA GLU A 219 29.88 -28.50 -23.54
C GLU A 219 29.83 -28.58 -22.03
N GLU A 220 30.69 -29.45 -21.45
CA GLU A 220 30.90 -29.52 -20.01
C GLU A 220 31.11 -28.07 -19.52
N ASN A 221 30.07 -27.46 -19.01
CA ASN A 221 30.17 -26.19 -18.32
C ASN A 221 31.13 -26.45 -17.16
N LYS A 222 32.40 -26.12 -17.34
CA LYS A 222 33.34 -26.01 -16.22
C LYS A 222 32.62 -25.11 -15.24
N SER A 223 32.12 -25.72 -14.17
CA SER A 223 31.26 -25.08 -13.22
C SER A 223 31.94 -23.78 -12.79
N LEU A 224 31.22 -22.67 -12.90
CA LEU A 224 31.66 -21.36 -12.38
C LEU A 224 31.82 -21.40 -10.85
N PHE A 225 31.35 -22.47 -10.22
CA PHE A 225 31.34 -22.63 -8.78
C PHE A 225 32.72 -22.85 -8.10
N PRO A 226 33.80 -23.39 -8.72
CA PRO A 226 35.01 -23.61 -7.96
C PRO A 226 35.83 -22.36 -7.63
N VAL A 227 35.57 -21.22 -8.30
CA VAL A 227 36.47 -20.05 -8.19
C VAL A 227 35.97 -19.00 -7.19
N ILE A 228 34.70 -19.01 -6.85
CA ILE A 228 34.09 -17.92 -6.02
C ILE A 228 34.07 -18.26 -4.53
N PHE A 229 34.12 -19.53 -4.15
CA PHE A 229 33.99 -19.91 -2.75
C PHE A 229 35.36 -20.29 -2.15
N SER A 230 36.16 -19.25 -1.85
CA SER A 230 37.25 -19.43 -0.89
C SER A 230 36.65 -19.76 0.50
N GLN A 231 37.36 -20.51 1.34
CA GLN A 231 36.95 -20.84 2.70
C GLN A 231 36.53 -19.58 3.47
N GLY A 232 37.15 -18.41 3.21
CA GLY A 232 36.81 -17.13 3.81
C GLY A 232 35.40 -16.64 3.45
N LEU A 233 34.92 -16.88 2.20
CA LEU A 233 33.58 -16.46 1.82
C LEU A 233 32.50 -17.33 2.50
N TYR A 234 32.76 -18.63 2.69
CA TYR A 234 31.87 -19.49 3.49
C TYR A 234 31.77 -19.04 4.93
N LEU A 235 32.90 -18.66 5.55
CA LEU A 235 32.91 -18.14 6.92
C LEU A 235 32.15 -16.82 7.05
N ILE A 236 32.31 -15.92 6.07
CA ILE A 236 31.55 -14.66 6.02
C ILE A 236 30.05 -14.94 5.87
N ALA A 237 29.67 -15.81 4.93
CA ALA A 237 28.26 -16.16 4.72
C ALA A 237 27.65 -16.85 5.96
N ALA A 238 28.38 -17.75 6.61
CA ALA A 238 27.95 -18.38 7.86
C ALA A 238 27.81 -17.34 9.00
N GLY A 239 28.76 -16.43 9.13
CA GLY A 239 28.70 -15.33 10.12
C GLY A 239 27.50 -14.41 9.88
N MET A 240 27.23 -14.03 8.63
CA MET A 240 26.06 -13.26 8.25
C MET A 240 24.75 -14.02 8.56
N PHE A 241 24.70 -15.30 8.25
CA PHE A 241 23.53 -16.13 8.56
C PHE A 241 23.25 -16.15 10.07
N VAL A 242 24.27 -16.43 10.89
CA VAL A 242 24.17 -16.43 12.36
C VAL A 242 23.72 -15.05 12.87
N PHE A 243 24.31 -13.97 12.33
CA PHE A 243 23.92 -12.61 12.67
C PHE A 243 22.44 -12.34 12.35
N MET A 244 21.96 -12.77 11.18
CA MET A 244 20.55 -12.66 10.80
C MET A 244 19.64 -13.48 11.74
N VAL A 245 20.03 -14.71 12.09
CA VAL A 245 19.25 -15.57 13.02
C VAL A 245 19.12 -14.87 14.38
N ILE A 246 20.22 -14.36 14.94
CA ILE A 246 20.20 -13.66 16.23
C ILE A 246 19.37 -12.36 16.12
N GLY A 247 19.56 -11.58 15.08
CA GLY A 247 18.77 -10.36 14.84
C GLY A 247 17.28 -10.64 14.73
N ASN A 248 16.91 -11.67 13.98
CA ASN A 248 15.53 -12.12 13.84
C ASN A 248 14.96 -12.68 15.15
N ALA A 249 15.74 -13.44 15.91
CA ALA A 249 15.33 -13.93 17.24
C ALA A 249 15.05 -12.78 18.20
N VAL A 250 15.91 -11.76 18.22
CA VAL A 250 15.70 -10.53 19.02
C VAL A 250 14.46 -9.77 18.51
N SER A 251 14.28 -9.67 17.21
CA SER A 251 13.10 -9.01 16.62
C SER A 251 11.82 -9.70 17.03
N VAL A 252 11.74 -11.04 16.87
CA VAL A 252 10.56 -11.83 17.22
C VAL A 252 10.26 -11.77 18.73
N THR A 253 11.27 -11.64 19.59
CA THR A 253 11.07 -11.54 21.07
C THR A 253 10.71 -10.13 21.52
N LYS A 254 11.27 -9.09 20.88
CA LYS A 254 10.97 -7.70 21.22
C LYS A 254 9.58 -7.24 20.77
N ILE A 255 8.93 -7.99 19.91
CA ILE A 255 7.56 -7.77 19.47
C ILE A 255 6.56 -8.17 20.58
N LEU A 256 6.62 -7.50 21.71
CA LEU A 256 5.49 -7.35 22.62
C LEU A 256 4.71 -6.13 22.11
N TYR A 257 3.86 -6.35 21.09
CA TYR A 257 2.98 -5.30 20.62
C TYR A 257 1.83 -5.16 21.62
N GLN A 258 1.85 -4.09 22.34
CA GLN A 258 0.66 -3.46 22.86
C GLN A 258 0.51 -2.15 22.08
N PRO A 259 -0.07 -2.16 20.87
CA PRO A 259 -0.22 -0.94 20.11
C PRO A 259 -1.12 0.02 20.86
N SER A 260 -0.60 1.21 21.14
CA SER A 260 -1.36 2.34 21.69
C SER A 260 -2.14 3.10 20.62
N THR A 261 -2.10 2.62 19.38
CA THR A 261 -2.75 3.22 18.22
C THR A 261 -4.23 3.44 18.45
N GLN A 262 -4.70 4.69 18.35
CA GLN A 262 -6.10 5.03 18.42
C GLN A 262 -6.80 4.67 17.11
N ILE A 263 -7.97 4.04 17.19
CA ILE A 263 -8.80 3.68 16.04
C ILE A 263 -9.80 4.79 15.83
N ILE A 264 -9.71 5.43 14.67
CA ILE A 264 -10.51 6.59 14.29
C ILE A 264 -11.46 6.17 13.18
N ALA A 265 -12.76 6.18 13.44
CA ALA A 265 -13.77 5.81 12.44
C ALA A 265 -13.96 6.97 11.44
N HIS A 266 -13.57 6.75 10.18
CA HIS A 266 -13.64 7.73 9.09
C HIS A 266 -15.09 8.05 8.73
N ARG A 267 -15.55 9.28 9.01
CA ARG A 267 -16.92 9.76 8.82
C ARG A 267 -17.95 8.95 9.62
N GLY A 268 -17.55 8.37 10.74
CA GLY A 268 -18.32 7.37 11.47
C GLY A 268 -18.14 5.95 10.90
N TYR A 269 -19.04 5.02 11.26
CA TYR A 269 -19.01 3.66 10.71
C TYR A 269 -19.99 3.50 9.56
N THR A 270 -19.50 3.67 8.35
CA THR A 270 -20.31 3.75 7.12
C THR A 270 -20.90 2.42 6.65
N ALA A 271 -20.44 1.29 7.20
CA ALA A 271 -21.07 0.00 6.95
C ALA A 271 -22.43 -0.15 7.67
N GLU A 272 -22.70 0.66 8.72
CA GLU A 272 -23.90 0.59 9.54
C GLU A 272 -24.64 1.96 9.66
N GLY A 273 -24.26 2.94 8.83
CA GLY A 273 -24.91 4.24 8.75
C GLY A 273 -24.48 5.05 7.53
N VAL A 274 -25.14 6.19 7.30
CA VAL A 274 -24.70 7.13 6.26
C VAL A 274 -23.49 7.92 6.78
N GLU A 275 -22.47 8.11 5.97
CA GLU A 275 -21.28 8.90 6.35
C GLU A 275 -21.66 10.27 6.90
N ASN A 276 -20.94 10.74 7.92
CA ASN A 276 -21.13 12.06 8.54
C ASN A 276 -22.52 12.29 9.16
N THR A 277 -23.23 11.23 9.55
CA THR A 277 -24.53 11.33 10.22
C THR A 277 -24.49 10.82 11.65
N ILE A 278 -25.54 11.11 12.40
CA ILE A 278 -25.73 10.64 13.79
C ILE A 278 -25.78 9.10 13.83
N GLY A 279 -26.40 8.47 12.81
CA GLY A 279 -26.44 7.00 12.70
C GLY A 279 -25.05 6.40 12.63
N ALA A 280 -24.17 6.92 11.75
CA ALA A 280 -22.80 6.44 11.61
C ALA A 280 -21.92 6.75 12.85
N LEU A 281 -22.17 7.87 13.54
CA LEU A 281 -21.53 8.21 14.82
C LEU A 281 -21.83 7.14 15.88
N ARG A 282 -23.11 6.82 16.10
CA ARG A 282 -23.53 5.77 17.06
C ARG A 282 -23.02 4.39 16.68
N ALA A 283 -23.01 4.08 15.38
CA ALA A 283 -22.45 2.83 14.86
C ALA A 283 -20.94 2.71 15.14
N ALA A 284 -20.17 3.80 15.02
CA ALA A 284 -18.74 3.82 15.34
C ALA A 284 -18.48 3.51 16.83
N LYS A 285 -19.30 4.04 17.74
CA LYS A 285 -19.22 3.70 19.17
C LYS A 285 -19.45 2.20 19.40
N ASN A 286 -20.45 1.62 18.74
CA ASN A 286 -20.74 0.19 18.84
C ASN A 286 -19.62 -0.68 18.25
N ALA A 287 -18.88 -0.16 17.26
CA ALA A 287 -17.72 -0.79 16.66
C ALA A 287 -16.44 -0.65 17.50
N ASN A 288 -16.50 -0.04 18.69
CA ASN A 288 -15.38 0.25 19.59
C ASN A 288 -14.29 1.12 18.96
N ALA A 289 -14.65 2.09 18.14
CA ALA A 289 -13.76 3.17 17.74
C ALA A 289 -13.40 4.03 18.95
N ASP A 290 -12.16 4.51 19.01
CA ASP A 290 -11.73 5.44 20.07
C ASP A 290 -12.15 6.86 19.75
N TYR A 291 -12.11 7.24 18.46
CA TYR A 291 -12.55 8.52 17.91
C TYR A 291 -13.44 8.32 16.69
N VAL A 292 -14.25 9.35 16.41
CA VAL A 292 -14.92 9.49 15.11
C VAL A 292 -14.34 10.70 14.39
N GLU A 293 -13.81 10.47 13.22
CA GLU A 293 -13.44 11.54 12.29
C GLU A 293 -14.68 11.95 11.48
N MET A 294 -14.85 13.26 11.28
CA MET A 294 -15.97 13.82 10.54
C MET A 294 -15.60 15.14 9.86
N ASP A 295 -16.25 15.41 8.73
CA ASP A 295 -15.99 16.56 7.89
C ASP A 295 -16.98 17.69 8.17
N ILE A 296 -16.49 18.93 8.27
CA ILE A 296 -17.35 20.10 8.36
C ILE A 296 -17.23 21.02 7.15
N LEU A 297 -18.38 21.52 6.69
CA LEU A 297 -18.51 22.57 5.72
C LEU A 297 -19.26 23.76 6.31
N GLN A 298 -18.97 24.96 5.80
CA GLN A 298 -19.70 26.16 6.19
C GLN A 298 -20.92 26.38 5.30
N THR A 299 -22.07 26.65 5.90
CA THR A 299 -23.33 26.93 5.23
C THR A 299 -23.42 28.37 4.75
N LYS A 300 -24.46 28.71 3.97
CA LYS A 300 -24.77 30.08 3.52
C LYS A 300 -24.87 31.11 4.65
N ASP A 301 -25.42 30.70 5.77
CA ASP A 301 -25.58 31.51 6.97
C ASP A 301 -24.45 31.36 7.99
N ARG A 302 -23.29 30.84 7.49
CA ARG A 302 -22.02 30.74 8.21
C ARG A 302 -22.06 29.83 9.45
N GLN A 303 -23.02 28.90 9.48
CA GLN A 303 -23.07 27.83 10.46
C GLN A 303 -22.23 26.63 9.98
N PHE A 304 -21.99 25.63 10.83
CA PHE A 304 -21.30 24.41 10.47
C PHE A 304 -22.25 23.23 10.31
N VAL A 305 -22.11 22.54 9.20
CA VAL A 305 -22.83 21.30 8.88
C VAL A 305 -21.86 20.16 8.72
N VAL A 306 -22.26 18.96 9.13
CA VAL A 306 -21.40 17.76 9.07
C VAL A 306 -21.69 17.01 7.77
N ILE A 307 -20.84 17.21 6.79
CA ILE A 307 -20.93 16.60 5.47
C ILE A 307 -19.59 16.75 4.72
N HIS A 308 -19.23 15.76 3.88
CA HIS A 308 -17.99 15.80 3.12
C HIS A 308 -18.10 16.55 1.79
N ASP A 309 -19.14 16.24 1.00
CA ASP A 309 -19.27 16.73 -0.36
C ASP A 309 -19.85 18.15 -0.36
N THR A 310 -19.30 19.01 -1.21
CA THR A 310 -19.85 20.36 -1.42
C THR A 310 -21.19 20.35 -2.14
N ASN A 311 -21.47 19.29 -2.93
CA ASN A 311 -22.72 19.11 -3.67
C ASN A 311 -23.50 17.92 -3.14
N LEU A 312 -24.80 18.08 -3.03
CA LEU A 312 -25.71 17.11 -2.41
C LEU A 312 -26.15 15.98 -3.34
N GLU A 313 -25.67 15.94 -4.60
CA GLU A 313 -26.17 14.99 -5.59
C GLU A 313 -25.92 13.53 -5.20
N ARG A 314 -24.75 13.21 -4.67
CA ARG A 314 -24.36 11.84 -4.32
C ARG A 314 -25.19 11.23 -3.20
N LEU A 315 -25.41 11.99 -2.12
CA LEU A 315 -26.09 11.46 -0.92
C LEU A 315 -27.60 11.78 -0.89
N ALA A 316 -28.02 12.90 -1.49
CA ALA A 316 -29.41 13.34 -1.45
C ALA A 316 -30.11 13.36 -2.82
N GLY A 317 -29.39 13.09 -3.92
CA GLY A 317 -29.97 13.17 -5.28
C GLY A 317 -30.32 14.59 -5.72
N ARG A 318 -29.80 15.62 -5.04
CA ARG A 318 -30.08 17.04 -5.29
C ARG A 318 -28.83 17.74 -5.83
N ASN A 319 -28.93 18.35 -7.00
CA ASN A 319 -27.82 19.14 -7.56
C ASN A 319 -27.81 20.57 -7.00
N GLU A 320 -27.51 20.69 -5.71
CA GLU A 320 -27.40 21.95 -4.96
C GLU A 320 -26.12 21.90 -4.12
N ASN A 321 -25.50 23.08 -3.91
CA ASN A 321 -24.29 23.17 -3.10
C ASN A 321 -24.61 23.54 -1.66
N VAL A 322 -23.86 22.97 -0.71
CA VAL A 322 -23.99 23.23 0.72
C VAL A 322 -23.88 24.73 1.04
N SER A 323 -22.94 25.45 0.40
CA SER A 323 -22.72 26.88 0.59
C SER A 323 -23.86 27.78 0.09
N GLU A 324 -24.83 27.25 -0.65
CA GLU A 324 -25.98 27.97 -1.18
C GLU A 324 -27.22 27.87 -0.26
N LEU A 325 -27.19 26.95 0.70
CA LEU A 325 -28.26 26.63 1.61
C LEU A 325 -27.92 27.05 3.05
N THR A 326 -28.97 27.45 3.79
CA THR A 326 -28.85 27.69 5.23
C THR A 326 -28.81 26.37 6.00
N LEU A 327 -28.33 26.41 7.24
CA LEU A 327 -28.30 25.21 8.08
C LEU A 327 -29.71 24.60 8.26
N ALA A 328 -30.73 25.43 8.47
CA ALA A 328 -32.10 24.96 8.61
C ALA A 328 -32.62 24.24 7.36
N GLU A 329 -32.27 24.72 6.17
CA GLU A 329 -32.62 24.05 4.91
C GLU A 329 -31.88 22.71 4.74
N LEU A 330 -30.61 22.63 5.15
CA LEU A 330 -29.79 21.41 5.07
C LEU A 330 -30.29 20.32 6.02
N GLN A 331 -30.68 20.65 7.24
CA GLN A 331 -31.21 19.71 8.25
C GLN A 331 -32.52 19.02 7.84
N GLU A 332 -33.28 19.62 6.91
CA GLU A 332 -34.48 18.99 6.36
C GLU A 332 -34.20 17.94 5.27
N ILE A 333 -32.97 17.88 4.80
CA ILE A 333 -32.57 16.99 3.68
C ILE A 333 -32.24 15.59 4.20
N ASP A 334 -32.88 14.58 3.59
CA ASP A 334 -32.53 13.19 3.79
C ASP A 334 -31.32 12.85 2.94
N VAL A 335 -30.33 12.18 3.54
CA VAL A 335 -29.16 11.59 2.89
C VAL A 335 -29.23 10.07 2.97
N SER A 336 -28.83 9.39 1.90
CA SER A 336 -28.93 7.94 1.81
C SER A 336 -27.66 7.33 1.22
N ALA A 337 -27.15 6.28 1.85
CA ALA A 337 -26.06 5.45 1.37
C ALA A 337 -26.12 4.04 1.97
N ASN A 338 -25.66 3.03 1.25
CA ASN A 338 -25.53 1.65 1.73
C ASN A 338 -26.82 1.03 2.32
N GLY A 339 -27.99 1.51 1.90
CA GLY A 339 -29.29 1.05 2.41
C GLY A 339 -29.75 1.73 3.68
N PHE A 340 -29.04 2.74 4.17
CA PHE A 340 -29.41 3.58 5.30
C PHE A 340 -29.89 4.95 4.82
N THR A 341 -30.73 5.60 5.63
CA THR A 341 -31.18 6.97 5.41
C THR A 341 -31.12 7.72 6.75
N ASP A 342 -30.64 8.95 6.72
CA ASP A 342 -30.49 9.82 7.89
C ASP A 342 -30.61 11.28 7.47
N LYS A 343 -30.54 12.21 8.42
CA LYS A 343 -30.52 13.65 8.19
C LYS A 343 -29.08 14.19 8.20
N ILE A 344 -28.90 15.34 7.56
CA ILE A 344 -27.66 16.11 7.65
C ILE A 344 -27.63 16.84 9.01
N PRO A 345 -26.70 16.52 9.93
CA PRO A 345 -26.66 17.17 11.24
C PRO A 345 -25.89 18.49 11.21
N SER A 346 -26.23 19.41 12.14
CA SER A 346 -25.33 20.51 12.49
C SER A 346 -24.13 19.99 13.29
N LEU A 347 -23.04 20.78 13.36
CA LEU A 347 -21.90 20.45 14.22
C LEU A 347 -22.30 20.42 15.70
N GLU A 348 -23.15 21.37 16.14
CA GLU A 348 -23.66 21.39 17.52
C GLU A 348 -24.45 20.13 17.87
N GLU A 349 -25.34 19.68 16.98
CA GLU A 349 -26.09 18.44 17.16
C GLU A 349 -25.14 17.22 17.22
N TYR A 350 -24.18 17.17 16.35
CA TYR A 350 -23.21 16.08 16.32
C TYR A 350 -22.36 16.01 17.61
N ILE A 351 -21.87 17.17 18.08
CA ILE A 351 -21.18 17.31 19.38
C ILE A 351 -22.08 16.88 20.55
N ALA A 352 -23.34 17.31 20.57
CA ALA A 352 -24.26 16.95 21.64
C ALA A 352 -24.45 15.43 21.74
N VAL A 353 -24.64 14.75 20.61
CA VAL A 353 -24.72 13.27 20.56
C VAL A 353 -23.41 12.60 20.90
N ALA A 354 -22.27 13.11 20.43
CA ALA A 354 -20.96 12.58 20.76
C ALA A 354 -20.72 12.61 22.29
N LYS A 355 -21.10 13.72 22.97
CA LYS A 355 -21.03 13.85 24.44
C LYS A 355 -21.99 12.86 25.14
N GLU A 356 -23.21 12.70 24.62
CA GLU A 356 -24.22 11.76 25.17
C GLU A 356 -23.66 10.32 25.21
N ILE A 357 -22.95 9.90 24.15
CA ILE A 357 -22.42 8.53 24.01
C ILE A 357 -20.98 8.38 24.45
N ASP A 358 -20.35 9.42 25.00
CA ASP A 358 -18.95 9.44 25.42
C ASP A 358 -18.02 9.07 24.26
N MET A 359 -18.08 9.84 23.15
CA MET A 359 -17.24 9.68 21.95
C MET A 359 -16.50 10.97 21.67
N GLU A 360 -15.18 10.86 21.51
CA GLU A 360 -14.33 11.97 21.10
C GLU A 360 -14.30 12.12 19.57
N LEU A 361 -14.14 13.35 19.10
CA LEU A 361 -14.21 13.69 17.69
C LEU A 361 -12.86 14.18 17.14
N VAL A 362 -12.61 13.85 15.88
CA VAL A 362 -11.59 14.46 15.03
C VAL A 362 -12.32 15.25 13.93
N ILE A 363 -12.30 16.57 14.04
CA ILE A 363 -13.08 17.46 13.18
C ILE A 363 -12.20 17.93 12.02
N GLU A 364 -12.53 17.54 10.80
CA GLU A 364 -11.82 18.01 9.60
C GLU A 364 -12.47 19.25 9.02
N MET A 365 -11.73 20.37 9.02
CA MET A 365 -12.12 21.59 8.30
C MET A 365 -11.82 21.43 6.80
N LYS A 366 -12.88 21.44 5.99
CA LYS A 366 -12.78 21.42 4.51
C LYS A 366 -12.80 22.81 3.93
N TYR A 367 -11.95 23.06 2.93
CA TYR A 367 -11.85 24.32 2.20
C TYR A 367 -12.09 24.11 0.72
N HIS A 368 -13.06 24.86 0.16
CA HIS A 368 -13.43 24.80 -1.26
C HIS A 368 -13.51 26.20 -1.90
N GLY A 369 -13.11 27.23 -1.14
CA GLY A 369 -13.04 28.63 -1.61
C GLY A 369 -14.30 29.46 -1.41
N ASN A 370 -15.31 28.92 -0.71
CA ASN A 370 -16.57 29.60 -0.38
C ASN A 370 -16.70 29.95 1.11
N GLU A 371 -15.70 29.61 1.91
CA GLU A 371 -15.68 29.81 3.35
C GLU A 371 -15.46 31.28 3.70
N SER A 372 -16.01 31.68 4.87
CA SER A 372 -15.76 33.02 5.38
C SER A 372 -14.33 33.17 5.91
N GLU A 373 -13.79 34.38 5.90
CA GLU A 373 -12.44 34.67 6.38
C GLU A 373 -12.21 34.37 7.87
N ASP A 374 -13.31 34.24 8.64
CA ASP A 374 -13.32 33.97 10.08
C ASP A 374 -13.78 32.54 10.42
N MET A 375 -13.78 31.60 9.47
CA MET A 375 -14.24 30.22 9.69
C MET A 375 -13.56 29.56 10.90
N GLU A 376 -12.23 29.71 11.02
CA GLU A 376 -11.47 29.13 12.13
C GLU A 376 -11.83 29.75 13.48
N GLN A 377 -12.07 31.08 13.51
CA GLN A 377 -12.51 31.77 14.71
C GLN A 377 -13.89 31.26 15.17
N LEU A 378 -14.82 31.11 14.24
CA LEU A 378 -16.18 30.61 14.53
C LEU A 378 -16.13 29.16 15.04
N LEU A 379 -15.26 28.31 14.47
CA LEU A 379 -15.10 26.94 14.95
C LEU A 379 -14.55 26.92 16.37
N VAL A 380 -13.47 27.67 16.65
CA VAL A 380 -12.85 27.73 17.98
C VAL A 380 -13.85 28.23 19.02
N GLU A 381 -14.61 29.30 18.74
CA GLU A 381 -15.65 29.82 19.61
C GLU A 381 -16.73 28.77 19.89
N LEU A 382 -17.14 28.00 18.88
CA LEU A 382 -18.09 26.92 19.04
C LEU A 382 -17.54 25.82 19.97
N LEU A 383 -16.32 25.34 19.74
CA LEU A 383 -15.72 24.29 20.57
C LEU A 383 -15.54 24.72 22.02
N GLN A 384 -15.17 26.00 22.26
CA GLN A 384 -15.08 26.59 23.59
C GLN A 384 -16.46 26.70 24.25
N LYS A 385 -17.47 27.17 23.53
CA LYS A 385 -18.86 27.25 23.99
C LYS A 385 -19.40 25.88 24.39
N GLU A 386 -19.13 24.86 23.61
CA GLU A 386 -19.52 23.47 23.87
C GLU A 386 -18.69 22.80 24.98
N GLY A 387 -17.56 23.40 25.37
CA GLY A 387 -16.66 22.90 26.40
C GLY A 387 -15.86 21.67 25.98
N VAL A 388 -15.57 21.53 24.67
CA VAL A 388 -14.86 20.37 24.07
C VAL A 388 -13.56 20.76 23.40
N ALA A 389 -13.13 22.00 23.49
CA ALA A 389 -11.95 22.53 22.78
C ALA A 389 -10.63 21.82 23.14
N GLN A 390 -10.51 21.22 24.31
CA GLN A 390 -9.30 20.48 24.74
C GLN A 390 -9.44 18.96 24.56
N ASP A 391 -10.65 18.45 24.35
CA ASP A 391 -10.91 17.02 24.24
C ASP A 391 -10.96 16.58 22.78
N TYR A 392 -11.49 17.45 21.89
CA TYR A 392 -11.64 17.13 20.48
C TYR A 392 -10.44 17.60 19.66
N LEU A 393 -10.14 16.86 18.60
CA LEU A 393 -9.04 17.16 17.69
C LEU A 393 -9.57 17.92 16.47
N VAL A 394 -8.78 18.86 15.96
CA VAL A 394 -9.11 19.60 14.73
C VAL A 394 -8.04 19.30 13.67
N GLN A 395 -8.44 18.94 12.47
CA GLN A 395 -7.50 18.66 11.37
C GLN A 395 -7.93 19.34 10.07
N SER A 396 -6.98 19.52 9.15
CA SER A 396 -7.24 20.03 7.80
C SER A 396 -6.11 19.67 6.83
N LEU A 397 -6.43 19.61 5.52
CA LEU A 397 -5.45 19.62 4.42
C LEU A 397 -4.79 20.97 4.21
N GLU A 398 -5.39 22.06 4.76
CA GLU A 398 -4.88 23.42 4.65
C GLU A 398 -4.01 23.78 5.88
N GLU A 399 -2.69 23.76 5.72
CA GLU A 399 -1.76 24.07 6.82
C GLU A 399 -2.00 25.47 7.42
N ARG A 400 -2.38 26.47 6.59
CA ARG A 400 -2.68 27.81 7.06
C ARG A 400 -3.87 27.87 8.02
N ALA A 401 -4.89 27.01 7.81
CA ALA A 401 -6.05 26.92 8.69
C ALA A 401 -5.63 26.38 10.06
N ILE A 402 -4.78 25.35 10.07
CA ILE A 402 -4.21 24.79 11.28
C ILE A 402 -3.37 25.82 12.03
N ALA A 403 -2.53 26.58 11.32
CA ALA A 403 -1.73 27.66 11.91
C ALA A 403 -2.61 28.73 12.54
N LYS A 404 -3.75 29.08 11.90
CA LYS A 404 -4.69 30.09 12.41
C LYS A 404 -5.47 29.60 13.64
N VAL A 405 -5.92 28.32 13.66
CA VAL A 405 -6.51 27.72 14.87
C VAL A 405 -5.52 27.80 16.04
N LYS A 406 -4.24 27.43 15.83
CA LYS A 406 -3.18 27.53 16.85
C LYS A 406 -2.87 28.96 17.28
N GLU A 407 -3.09 29.97 16.43
CA GLU A 407 -2.94 31.40 16.79
C GLU A 407 -4.12 31.88 17.65
N ILE A 408 -5.33 31.36 17.40
CA ILE A 408 -6.54 31.73 18.16
C ILE A 408 -6.56 31.03 19.53
N ASP A 409 -6.32 29.71 19.52
CA ASP A 409 -6.31 28.89 20.74
C ASP A 409 -5.16 27.85 20.66
N PRO A 410 -4.01 28.11 21.30
CA PRO A 410 -2.86 27.19 21.30
C PRO A 410 -3.12 25.84 21.96
N ASP A 411 -4.13 25.74 22.82
CA ASP A 411 -4.44 24.53 23.60
C ASP A 411 -5.27 23.51 22.82
N ILE A 412 -5.87 23.90 21.69
CA ILE A 412 -6.57 22.96 20.78
C ILE A 412 -5.52 22.07 20.11
N THR A 413 -5.69 20.76 20.24
CA THR A 413 -4.84 19.78 19.56
C THR A 413 -5.18 19.72 18.07
N THR A 414 -4.18 20.00 17.23
CA THR A 414 -4.39 20.14 15.78
C THR A 414 -3.57 19.15 14.95
N GLY A 415 -4.15 18.71 13.82
CA GLY A 415 -3.55 17.79 12.87
C GLY A 415 -3.43 18.37 11.46
N TYR A 416 -2.32 18.13 10.81
CA TYR A 416 -2.11 18.43 9.40
C TYR A 416 -2.23 17.17 8.54
N LEU A 417 -3.25 17.15 7.66
CA LEU A 417 -3.46 16.06 6.70
C LEU A 417 -2.57 16.24 5.47
N VAL A 418 -1.94 15.15 5.05
CA VAL A 418 -1.06 15.13 3.87
C VAL A 418 -1.50 14.02 2.92
N ALA A 419 -2.06 14.41 1.78
CA ALA A 419 -2.58 13.48 0.78
C ALA A 419 -1.49 12.66 0.05
N LEU A 420 -0.31 13.24 -0.13
CA LEU A 420 0.83 12.55 -0.71
C LEU A 420 2.13 13.14 -0.16
N ASN A 421 2.98 12.33 0.44
CA ASN A 421 4.28 12.75 0.92
C ASN A 421 5.42 11.98 0.24
N ILE A 422 6.24 12.69 -0.51
CA ILE A 422 7.45 12.17 -1.14
C ILE A 422 8.66 12.87 -0.49
N GLY A 423 9.31 12.21 0.46
CA GLY A 423 10.51 12.75 1.11
C GLY A 423 10.43 12.86 2.62
N ASN A 424 10.72 14.04 3.16
CA ASN A 424 10.71 14.28 4.61
C ASN A 424 9.31 14.69 5.08
N LEU A 425 9.10 14.58 6.40
CA LEU A 425 7.90 15.09 7.04
C LEU A 425 7.75 16.60 6.76
N PRO A 426 6.55 17.08 6.37
CA PRO A 426 6.32 18.49 6.13
C PRO A 426 6.49 19.30 7.43
N GLN A 427 6.96 20.53 7.31
CA GLN A 427 6.99 21.45 8.43
C GLN A 427 5.58 22.02 8.64
N THR A 428 5.09 21.98 9.87
CA THR A 428 3.77 22.47 10.26
C THR A 428 3.76 22.92 11.72
N ARG A 429 2.80 23.78 12.08
CA ARG A 429 2.49 24.13 13.47
C ARG A 429 1.61 23.10 14.17
N ALA A 430 1.03 22.15 13.44
CA ALA A 430 0.19 21.10 13.99
C ALA A 430 0.91 20.26 15.06
N ASP A 431 0.14 19.73 16.00
CA ASP A 431 0.63 18.83 17.05
C ASP A 431 0.86 17.41 16.51
N PHE A 432 0.11 17.01 15.49
CA PHE A 432 0.27 15.74 14.80
C PHE A 432 0.14 15.89 13.29
N VAL A 433 0.65 14.90 12.55
CA VAL A 433 0.55 14.82 11.09
C VAL A 433 -0.17 13.53 10.73
N VAL A 434 -1.12 13.61 9.81
CA VAL A 434 -1.84 12.43 9.30
C VAL A 434 -1.48 12.24 7.84
N ILE A 435 -0.76 11.15 7.54
CA ILE A 435 -0.25 10.86 6.20
C ILE A 435 -1.09 9.77 5.53
N GLU A 436 -1.15 9.83 4.23
CA GLU A 436 -1.79 8.79 3.43
C GLU A 436 -1.01 7.48 3.52
N GLU A 437 -1.70 6.33 3.51
CA GLU A 437 -1.13 5.00 3.78
C GLU A 437 0.05 4.61 2.88
N PHE A 438 0.03 5.04 1.61
CA PHE A 438 1.09 4.81 0.63
C PHE A 438 2.42 5.44 1.06
N SER A 439 2.34 6.59 1.71
CA SER A 439 3.51 7.34 2.20
C SER A 439 4.08 6.79 3.51
N LEU A 440 3.32 5.95 4.24
CA LEU A 440 3.69 5.47 5.58
C LEU A 440 4.97 4.62 5.55
N ASN A 441 5.99 5.06 6.28
CA ASN A 441 7.23 4.32 6.49
C ASN A 441 7.88 4.70 7.83
N GLN A 442 8.79 3.84 8.32
CA GLN A 442 9.46 4.03 9.61
C GLN A 442 10.19 5.38 9.70
N ARG A 443 10.81 5.84 8.61
CA ARG A 443 11.55 7.12 8.59
C ARG A 443 10.65 8.32 8.92
N LEU A 444 9.42 8.36 8.37
CA LEU A 444 8.49 9.46 8.67
C LEU A 444 8.01 9.40 10.11
N ILE A 445 7.80 8.20 10.65
CA ILE A 445 7.45 8.01 12.07
C ILE A 445 8.57 8.52 12.97
N ASP A 446 9.82 8.16 12.67
CA ASP A 446 10.98 8.60 13.45
C ASP A 446 11.13 10.13 13.37
N GLN A 447 10.94 10.73 12.18
CA GLN A 447 10.96 12.19 12.01
C GLN A 447 9.84 12.91 12.79
N ALA A 448 8.63 12.34 12.84
CA ALA A 448 7.52 12.90 13.62
C ALA A 448 7.88 12.86 15.12
N ARG A 449 8.35 11.73 15.62
CA ARG A 449 8.78 11.58 17.02
C ARG A 449 9.94 12.51 17.38
N ASP A 450 10.94 12.65 16.52
CA ASP A 450 12.09 13.56 16.70
C ASP A 450 11.63 15.04 16.75
N ALA A 451 10.56 15.36 16.02
CA ALA A 451 9.93 16.69 16.03
C ALA A 451 8.93 16.89 17.19
N GLY A 452 8.72 15.88 18.05
CA GLY A 452 7.75 15.92 19.15
C GLY A 452 6.31 15.93 18.67
N LYS A 453 6.01 15.36 17.48
CA LYS A 453 4.68 15.33 16.86
C LYS A 453 4.10 13.94 16.87
N GLY A 454 2.77 13.85 17.01
CA GLY A 454 2.03 12.64 16.72
C GLY A 454 2.02 12.32 15.23
N ILE A 455 1.83 11.04 14.87
CA ILE A 455 1.66 10.58 13.49
C ILE A 455 0.46 9.65 13.36
N GLY A 456 -0.48 10.05 12.50
CA GLY A 456 -1.62 9.24 12.09
C GLY A 456 -1.49 8.76 10.63
N VAL A 457 -2.36 7.85 10.24
CA VAL A 457 -2.44 7.32 8.87
C VAL A 457 -3.88 7.24 8.41
N TRP A 458 -4.16 7.57 7.12
CA TRP A 458 -5.48 7.58 6.48
C TRP A 458 -5.42 7.15 5.01
N THR A 459 -6.45 6.62 4.36
CA THR A 459 -7.56 5.89 4.98
C THR A 459 -7.24 4.41 4.86
N VAL A 460 -7.10 3.72 5.95
CA VAL A 460 -6.56 2.35 6.01
C VAL A 460 -7.69 1.36 6.19
N ASN A 461 -8.04 0.64 5.11
CA ASN A 461 -9.18 -0.28 5.11
C ASN A 461 -8.77 -1.76 4.95
N GLN A 462 -7.57 -2.02 4.39
CA GLN A 462 -7.09 -3.38 4.17
C GLN A 462 -6.45 -3.95 5.42
N GLU A 463 -6.77 -5.21 5.74
CA GLU A 463 -6.26 -5.89 6.94
C GLU A 463 -4.73 -5.85 7.05
N GLN A 464 -4.02 -6.11 5.96
CA GLN A 464 -2.56 -6.11 5.93
C GLN A 464 -1.97 -4.73 6.27
N ILE A 465 -2.63 -3.66 5.79
CA ILE A 465 -2.18 -2.29 6.05
C ILE A 465 -2.54 -1.86 7.47
N ILE A 466 -3.73 -2.25 7.98
CA ILE A 466 -4.09 -2.08 9.40
C ILE A 466 -3.05 -2.76 10.30
N ARG A 467 -2.71 -4.04 10.04
CA ARG A 467 -1.67 -4.76 10.77
C ARG A 467 -0.33 -4.05 10.71
N ARG A 468 0.06 -3.53 9.53
CA ARG A 468 1.29 -2.76 9.36
C ARG A 468 1.29 -1.47 10.19
N ALA A 469 0.21 -0.70 10.18
CA ALA A 469 0.07 0.53 10.95
C ALA A 469 0.14 0.25 12.46
N LEU A 470 -0.56 -0.80 12.94
CA LEU A 470 -0.49 -1.27 14.31
C LEU A 470 0.94 -1.69 14.70
N ARG A 471 1.66 -2.43 13.84
CA ARG A 471 3.06 -2.81 14.07
C ARG A 471 4.00 -1.63 14.18
N LEU A 472 3.78 -0.62 13.35
CA LEU A 472 4.56 0.62 13.37
C LEU A 472 4.20 1.51 14.56
N ASN A 473 3.15 1.15 15.30
CA ASN A 473 2.62 1.86 16.45
C ASN A 473 2.43 3.35 16.13
N VAL A 474 1.70 3.63 15.04
CA VAL A 474 1.24 5.00 14.75
C VAL A 474 0.29 5.46 15.82
N ASP A 475 0.19 6.77 16.08
CA ASP A 475 -0.66 7.29 17.15
C ASP A 475 -2.15 7.20 16.81
N GLY A 476 -2.51 7.39 15.53
CA GLY A 476 -3.90 7.30 15.05
C GLY A 476 -4.02 6.53 13.72
N LEU A 477 -5.11 5.78 13.57
CA LEU A 477 -5.44 5.01 12.37
C LEU A 477 -6.88 5.36 11.95
N ILE A 478 -7.02 6.14 10.87
CA ILE A 478 -8.32 6.51 10.29
C ILE A 478 -8.75 5.42 9.30
N THR A 479 -9.95 4.84 9.53
CA THR A 479 -10.43 3.67 8.78
C THR A 479 -11.95 3.67 8.59
N ASN A 480 -12.41 3.11 7.44
CA ASN A 480 -13.82 2.77 7.24
C ASN A 480 -14.22 1.44 7.91
N GLU A 481 -13.24 0.71 8.49
CA GLU A 481 -13.39 -0.62 9.07
C GLU A 481 -13.05 -0.63 10.59
N PRO A 482 -13.66 0.24 11.41
CA PRO A 482 -13.25 0.39 12.82
C PRO A 482 -13.41 -0.91 13.61
N SER A 483 -14.47 -1.69 13.38
CA SER A 483 -14.70 -2.98 14.05
C SER A 483 -13.57 -3.99 13.75
N ARG A 484 -13.11 -4.05 12.48
CA ARG A 484 -11.98 -4.90 12.08
C ARG A 484 -10.68 -4.42 12.72
N ALA A 485 -10.42 -3.11 12.68
CA ALA A 485 -9.21 -2.53 13.27
C ALA A 485 -9.14 -2.78 14.78
N TYR A 486 -10.26 -2.63 15.49
CA TYR A 486 -10.37 -2.96 16.91
C TYR A 486 -10.06 -4.44 17.17
N GLY A 487 -10.66 -5.36 16.42
CA GLY A 487 -10.41 -6.80 16.55
C GLY A 487 -8.94 -7.16 16.31
N LEU A 488 -8.31 -6.54 15.33
CA LEU A 488 -6.88 -6.73 15.05
C LEU A 488 -6.01 -6.16 16.18
N ARG A 489 -6.29 -4.94 16.68
CA ARG A 489 -5.57 -4.35 17.82
C ARG A 489 -5.72 -5.23 19.07
N ALA A 490 -6.91 -5.74 19.35
CA ALA A 490 -7.17 -6.64 20.46
C ALA A 490 -6.38 -7.97 20.31
N ALA A 491 -6.28 -8.50 19.08
CA ALA A 491 -5.48 -9.68 18.80
C ALA A 491 -3.97 -9.47 19.03
N PHE A 492 -3.46 -8.27 18.73
CA PHE A 492 -2.07 -7.91 19.05
C PHE A 492 -1.82 -7.84 20.58
N ASN A 493 -2.81 -7.49 21.37
CA ASN A 493 -2.71 -7.43 22.83
C ASN A 493 -2.75 -8.81 23.52
N GLN A 494 -3.12 -9.88 22.78
CA GLN A 494 -3.04 -11.25 23.28
C GLN A 494 -1.62 -11.81 23.12
N GLU A 495 -1.24 -12.77 23.97
CA GLU A 495 0.03 -13.48 23.80
C GLU A 495 0.04 -14.21 22.45
N GLN A 496 0.73 -13.61 21.46
CA GLN A 496 0.91 -14.24 20.16
C GLN A 496 1.94 -15.38 20.25
N THR A 497 1.63 -16.49 19.58
CA THR A 497 2.61 -17.56 19.37
C THR A 497 3.80 -17.09 18.55
N PHE A 498 4.97 -17.69 18.71
CA PHE A 498 6.13 -17.39 17.89
C PHE A 498 5.88 -17.66 16.40
N VAL A 499 5.02 -18.63 16.09
CA VAL A 499 4.58 -18.89 14.71
C VAL A 499 3.84 -17.67 14.13
N GLN A 500 2.88 -17.11 14.86
CA GLN A 500 2.15 -15.90 14.44
C GLN A 500 3.10 -14.72 14.24
N ARG A 501 4.04 -14.50 15.18
CA ARG A 501 5.03 -13.43 15.08
C ARG A 501 5.94 -13.58 13.86
N VAL A 502 6.34 -14.80 13.51
CA VAL A 502 7.14 -15.08 12.30
C VAL A 502 6.32 -14.79 11.04
N GLN A 503 5.04 -15.17 11.01
CA GLN A 503 4.15 -14.87 9.89
C GLN A 503 3.95 -13.36 9.72
N ASP A 504 3.68 -12.65 10.81
CA ASP A 504 3.52 -11.19 10.81
C ASP A 504 4.77 -10.43 10.32
N LEU A 505 5.97 -10.94 10.56
CA LEU A 505 7.23 -10.33 10.09
C LEU A 505 7.56 -10.63 8.62
N LEU A 506 6.85 -11.56 8.00
CA LEU A 506 7.01 -11.90 6.58
C LEU A 506 6.04 -11.11 5.67
N GLU A 507 4.92 -10.62 6.23
CA GLU A 507 3.96 -9.75 5.54
C GLU A 507 4.48 -8.32 5.41
#